data_4f21b0e7f6ec84fb91a69060a4b6384c
#
_entry.id   4f21b0e7f6ec84fb91a69060a4b6384c
#
_cell.length_a   1.000
_cell.length_b   1.000
_cell.length_c   1.000
_cell.angle_alpha   90.00
_cell.angle_beta   90.00
_cell.angle_gamma   90.00
#
_symmetry.space_group_name_H-M   'P 1'
#
loop_
_entity.id
_entity.type
_entity.pdbx_description
1 polymer ?
#
loop_
_entity_poly.entity_id
_entity_poly.type
_entity_poly.pdbx_seq_one_letter_code
_entity_poly.pdbx_strand_id
1 'polypeptide(L)'
;MRILVIGSGAREHALVHALTRDPSVTEIVAAPGNPGIAAQARAVPVDANSPDDVAALAEQVRPDLVIIGPEAPLVAGVADAVRAAGFPVFGPDGAAARLEGSKAFAKDVMAAAGVPTAMARVCTSEEEARDALDAFGAPHVVKDDGLAAGKGVVVTSDHDAALEHARGCLEGGVVIEEFLDGPEISLFCLSDGVTVVPLAPAQDFKRLLDGDAGPNTGGMGAYSPLPWAPDDLTEQVVERVALPTVQELARRGTPFVGLLYCGLALTSRGLRVIEFNARFGDPETQVVLARLLTPLAGPLLAAATGTLGDIEPLRWADGAAVTVVLASPGYPDAPRTGDVISGIERAESLPGVHVLHAGTASDGADGADGPDGADGADGADGADAGTAGGEADSVRSAGGRVLSVVGTGADLAAARAAAYAGVAEIAWPGMQYRTDIAAQVV
;
A
#
# COMPACT_ATOMS: atom_id res chain seq x y z
N MET A 1 -3.12 14.70 20.39
CA MET A 1 -4.18 13.96 19.70
C MET A 1 -4.04 12.47 19.97
N ARG A 2 -5.16 11.77 20.16
CA ARG A 2 -5.24 10.31 20.17
C ARG A 2 -5.62 9.84 18.77
N ILE A 3 -4.87 8.90 18.19
CA ILE A 3 -5.07 8.42 16.84
C ILE A 3 -5.33 6.91 16.87
N LEU A 4 -6.33 6.46 16.10
CA LEU A 4 -6.61 5.05 15.85
C LEU A 4 -6.17 4.72 14.41
N VAL A 5 -5.25 3.77 14.26
CA VAL A 5 -4.76 3.28 12.95
C VAL A 5 -5.31 1.89 12.71
N ILE A 6 -6.06 1.70 11.64
CA ILE A 6 -6.62 0.40 11.25
C ILE A 6 -5.72 -0.26 10.22
N GLY A 7 -5.28 -1.48 10.52
CA GLY A 7 -4.44 -2.33 9.68
C GLY A 7 -3.21 -2.87 10.41
N SER A 8 -2.44 -3.71 9.73
CA SER A 8 -1.33 -4.48 10.31
C SER A 8 -0.11 -4.59 9.41
N GLY A 9 -0.09 -3.94 8.25
CA GLY A 9 1.00 -4.02 7.27
C GLY A 9 2.16 -3.07 7.54
N ALA A 10 3.18 -3.13 6.67
CA ALA A 10 4.33 -2.22 6.74
C ALA A 10 3.93 -0.76 6.47
N ARG A 11 2.93 -0.52 5.65
CA ARG A 11 2.30 0.79 5.45
C ARG A 11 1.78 1.37 6.75
N GLU A 12 1.01 0.59 7.52
CA GLU A 12 0.49 1.03 8.83
C GLU A 12 1.62 1.22 9.83
N HIS A 13 2.64 0.38 9.80
CA HIS A 13 3.83 0.59 10.63
C HIS A 13 4.56 1.88 10.26
N ALA A 14 4.71 2.20 8.96
CA ALA A 14 5.28 3.47 8.51
C ALA A 14 4.46 4.68 8.99
N LEU A 15 3.13 4.59 8.95
CA LEU A 15 2.23 5.61 9.49
C LEU A 15 2.42 5.78 11.01
N VAL A 16 2.41 4.69 11.77
CA VAL A 16 2.64 4.71 13.23
C VAL A 16 4.01 5.32 13.53
N HIS A 17 5.07 4.89 12.83
CA HIS A 17 6.42 5.43 13.01
C HIS A 17 6.50 6.94 12.73
N ALA A 18 5.81 7.43 11.70
CA ALA A 18 5.75 8.87 11.42
C ALA A 18 4.97 9.64 12.49
N LEU A 19 3.87 9.07 12.98
CA LEU A 19 3.00 9.65 14.01
C LEU A 19 3.66 9.68 15.40
N THR A 20 4.53 8.72 15.76
CA THR A 20 5.28 8.76 17.04
C THR A 20 6.24 9.94 17.12
N ARG A 21 6.67 10.47 15.98
CA ARG A 21 7.55 11.66 15.90
C ARG A 21 6.78 12.99 15.85
N ASP A 22 5.44 12.94 15.79
CA ASP A 22 4.61 14.13 15.78
C ASP A 22 4.32 14.61 17.19
N PRO A 23 4.79 15.80 17.61
CA PRO A 23 4.62 16.30 18.98
C PRO A 23 3.17 16.57 19.35
N SER A 24 2.25 16.64 18.40
CA SER A 24 0.82 16.80 18.66
C SER A 24 0.12 15.49 19.03
N VAL A 25 0.76 14.34 18.75
CA VAL A 25 0.21 13.01 19.03
C VAL A 25 0.56 12.59 20.45
N THR A 26 -0.45 12.24 21.25
CA THR A 26 -0.29 11.86 22.65
C THR A 26 -0.51 10.37 22.89
N GLU A 27 -1.25 9.71 21.99
CA GLU A 27 -1.51 8.26 22.07
C GLU A 27 -1.81 7.73 20.66
N ILE A 28 -1.25 6.58 20.35
CA ILE A 28 -1.56 5.81 19.13
C ILE A 28 -2.11 4.45 19.55
N VAL A 29 -3.25 4.10 18.98
CA VAL A 29 -3.85 2.77 19.07
C VAL A 29 -3.83 2.20 17.65
N ALA A 30 -3.31 1.00 17.47
CA ALA A 30 -3.32 0.30 16.19
C ALA A 30 -4.20 -0.96 16.29
N ALA A 31 -4.96 -1.26 15.26
CA ALA A 31 -5.88 -2.38 15.29
C ALA A 31 -5.98 -3.07 13.90
N PRO A 32 -5.62 -4.36 13.77
CA PRO A 32 -5.05 -5.18 14.84
C PRO A 32 -3.58 -4.89 15.16
N GLY A 33 -2.82 -4.24 14.25
CA GLY A 33 -1.38 -4.02 14.38
C GLY A 33 -0.55 -5.28 14.10
N ASN A 34 0.76 -5.18 14.35
CA ASN A 34 1.74 -6.26 14.25
C ASN A 34 2.82 -6.08 15.34
N PRO A 35 3.76 -7.02 15.54
CA PRO A 35 4.78 -6.93 16.60
C PRO A 35 5.61 -5.63 16.56
N GLY A 36 5.99 -5.14 15.38
CA GLY A 36 6.73 -3.88 15.25
C GLY A 36 5.89 -2.66 15.60
N ILE A 37 4.62 -2.65 15.24
CA ILE A 37 3.66 -1.62 15.65
C ILE A 37 3.43 -1.68 17.17
N ALA A 38 3.30 -2.88 17.76
CA ALA A 38 3.08 -3.06 19.18
C ALA A 38 4.26 -2.57 20.04
N ALA A 39 5.47 -2.52 19.50
CA ALA A 39 6.62 -1.91 20.15
C ALA A 39 6.55 -0.37 20.23
N GLN A 40 5.73 0.27 19.38
CA GLN A 40 5.63 1.74 19.27
C GLN A 40 4.26 2.30 19.69
N ALA A 41 3.21 1.48 19.67
CA ALA A 41 1.83 1.88 19.92
C ALA A 41 1.06 0.77 20.64
N ARG A 42 -0.09 1.11 21.19
CA ARG A 42 -0.98 0.12 21.80
C ARG A 42 -1.71 -0.68 20.72
N ALA A 43 -1.39 -1.96 20.55
CA ALA A 43 -2.11 -2.86 19.66
C ALA A 43 -3.38 -3.41 20.33
N VAL A 44 -4.48 -3.48 19.55
CA VAL A 44 -5.79 -3.98 20.01
C VAL A 44 -6.37 -4.87 18.91
N PRO A 45 -6.80 -6.10 19.24
CA PRO A 45 -7.41 -6.98 18.25
C PRO A 45 -8.75 -6.41 17.75
N VAL A 46 -8.99 -6.51 16.45
CA VAL A 46 -10.25 -6.16 15.79
C VAL A 46 -10.33 -6.89 14.45
N ASP A 47 -11.53 -7.23 13.99
CA ASP A 47 -11.73 -7.50 12.58
C ASP A 47 -11.73 -6.17 11.82
N ALA A 48 -10.62 -5.87 11.14
CA ALA A 48 -10.46 -4.62 10.41
C ALA A 48 -11.45 -4.46 9.25
N ASN A 49 -12.05 -5.55 8.76
CA ASN A 49 -13.04 -5.55 7.68
C ASN A 49 -14.49 -5.47 8.17
N SER A 50 -14.72 -5.50 9.49
CA SER A 50 -16.03 -5.36 10.10
C SER A 50 -16.32 -3.88 10.42
N PRO A 51 -17.25 -3.20 9.71
CA PRO A 51 -17.62 -1.82 10.01
C PRO A 51 -18.11 -1.63 11.45
N ASP A 52 -18.90 -2.59 11.97
CA ASP A 52 -19.46 -2.52 13.31
C ASP A 52 -18.38 -2.67 14.39
N ASP A 53 -17.43 -3.60 14.22
CA ASP A 53 -16.36 -3.83 15.19
C ASP A 53 -15.40 -2.64 15.26
N VAL A 54 -15.04 -2.06 14.12
CA VAL A 54 -14.17 -0.88 14.08
C VAL A 54 -14.89 0.37 14.64
N ALA A 55 -16.17 0.56 14.35
CA ALA A 55 -16.96 1.64 14.94
C ALA A 55 -17.07 1.48 16.47
N ALA A 56 -17.35 0.28 16.98
CA ALA A 56 -17.39 -0.02 18.40
C ALA A 56 -16.02 0.22 19.09
N LEU A 57 -14.92 -0.15 18.41
CA LEU A 57 -13.57 0.15 18.90
C LEU A 57 -13.31 1.66 18.95
N ALA A 58 -13.74 2.42 17.94
CA ALA A 58 -13.63 3.87 17.93
C ALA A 58 -14.40 4.52 19.09
N GLU A 59 -15.59 4.01 19.42
CA GLU A 59 -16.35 4.47 20.60
C GLU A 59 -15.64 4.20 21.92
N GLN A 60 -14.91 3.08 22.04
CA GLN A 60 -14.12 2.74 23.23
C GLN A 60 -12.86 3.58 23.34
N VAL A 61 -12.12 3.74 22.24
CA VAL A 61 -10.85 4.49 22.17
C VAL A 61 -11.07 6.00 22.23
N ARG A 62 -12.17 6.50 21.65
CA ARG A 62 -12.46 7.93 21.46
C ARG A 62 -11.31 8.69 20.82
N PRO A 63 -10.91 8.30 19.60
CA PRO A 63 -9.83 8.96 18.90
C PRO A 63 -10.23 10.35 18.39
N ASP A 64 -9.26 11.24 18.26
CA ASP A 64 -9.42 12.52 17.54
C ASP A 64 -9.38 12.32 16.04
N LEU A 65 -8.75 11.22 15.58
CA LEU A 65 -8.64 10.85 14.18
C LEU A 65 -8.55 9.32 14.04
N VAL A 66 -9.30 8.75 13.09
CA VAL A 66 -9.14 7.37 12.63
C VAL A 66 -8.48 7.35 11.26
N ILE A 67 -7.44 6.55 11.08
CA ILE A 67 -6.73 6.35 9.80
C ILE A 67 -6.97 4.91 9.36
N ILE A 68 -7.54 4.72 8.17
CA ILE A 68 -7.73 3.39 7.60
C ILE A 68 -6.61 3.14 6.60
N GLY A 69 -5.76 2.15 6.90
CA GLY A 69 -4.60 1.83 6.08
C GLY A 69 -4.92 1.01 4.83
N PRO A 70 -5.56 -0.19 4.95
CA PRO A 70 -5.78 -1.08 3.82
C PRO A 70 -7.06 -0.75 3.03
N GLU A 71 -7.14 -1.27 1.80
CA GLU A 71 -8.26 -1.06 0.88
C GLU A 71 -9.52 -1.85 1.25
N ALA A 72 -9.37 -3.08 1.73
CA ALA A 72 -10.51 -3.95 2.00
C ALA A 72 -11.49 -3.35 3.03
N PRO A 73 -11.04 -2.80 4.17
CA PRO A 73 -11.93 -2.09 5.10
C PRO A 73 -12.63 -0.88 4.47
N LEU A 74 -11.96 -0.15 3.58
CA LEU A 74 -12.55 1.01 2.90
C LEU A 74 -13.72 0.58 2.00
N VAL A 75 -13.50 -0.45 1.19
CA VAL A 75 -14.53 -1.01 0.31
C VAL A 75 -15.67 -1.64 1.12
N ALA A 76 -15.37 -2.22 2.29
CA ALA A 76 -16.37 -2.77 3.21
C ALA A 76 -17.22 -1.69 3.93
N GLY A 77 -16.86 -0.40 3.82
CA GLY A 77 -17.62 0.70 4.42
C GLY A 77 -17.25 1.02 5.88
N VAL A 78 -16.05 0.62 6.32
CA VAL A 78 -15.56 0.93 7.66
C VAL A 78 -15.52 2.45 7.90
N ALA A 79 -15.07 3.24 6.90
CA ALA A 79 -15.04 4.68 7.02
C ALA A 79 -16.44 5.29 7.22
N ASP A 80 -17.46 4.74 6.54
CA ASP A 80 -18.86 5.18 6.67
C ASP A 80 -19.36 4.95 8.09
N ALA A 81 -19.14 3.75 8.66
CA ALA A 81 -19.59 3.39 9.99
C ALA A 81 -18.91 4.24 11.08
N VAL A 82 -17.61 4.46 10.99
CA VAL A 82 -16.85 5.28 11.95
C VAL A 82 -17.27 6.76 11.89
N ARG A 83 -17.52 7.32 10.69
CA ARG A 83 -18.07 8.67 10.54
C ARG A 83 -19.49 8.78 11.11
N ALA A 84 -20.33 7.77 10.89
CA ALA A 84 -21.68 7.72 11.47
C ALA A 84 -21.65 7.67 13.00
N ALA A 85 -20.63 7.05 13.60
CA ALA A 85 -20.36 7.08 15.04
C ALA A 85 -19.79 8.43 15.54
N GLY A 86 -19.54 9.41 14.65
CA GLY A 86 -19.15 10.77 14.99
C GLY A 86 -17.65 11.03 15.09
N PHE A 87 -16.81 10.16 14.55
CA PHE A 87 -15.35 10.34 14.58
C PHE A 87 -14.80 10.82 13.23
N PRO A 88 -13.81 11.74 13.21
CA PRO A 88 -13.08 12.10 12.00
C PRO A 88 -12.33 10.88 11.44
N VAL A 89 -12.45 10.65 10.11
CA VAL A 89 -11.81 9.52 9.43
C VAL A 89 -10.97 10.01 8.26
N PHE A 90 -9.71 9.64 8.23
CA PHE A 90 -8.87 9.70 7.05
C PHE A 90 -8.97 8.37 6.29
N GLY A 91 -9.73 8.37 5.22
CA GLY A 91 -10.09 7.25 4.36
C GLY A 91 -11.42 7.56 3.67
N PRO A 92 -11.59 7.28 2.37
CA PRO A 92 -12.85 7.53 1.65
C PRO A 92 -13.98 6.61 2.13
N ASP A 93 -15.21 7.06 1.94
CA ASP A 93 -16.40 6.22 2.10
C ASP A 93 -16.41 5.10 1.06
N GLY A 94 -17.13 4.02 1.31
CA GLY A 94 -17.19 2.86 0.43
C GLY A 94 -17.59 3.22 -1.01
N ALA A 95 -18.47 4.20 -1.20
CA ALA A 95 -18.86 4.69 -2.52
C ALA A 95 -17.70 5.34 -3.28
N ALA A 96 -16.83 6.10 -2.61
CA ALA A 96 -15.64 6.71 -3.21
C ALA A 96 -14.48 5.70 -3.31
N ALA A 97 -14.37 4.75 -2.36
CA ALA A 97 -13.38 3.67 -2.38
C ALA A 97 -13.53 2.74 -3.59
N ARG A 98 -14.68 2.72 -4.25
CA ARG A 98 -14.89 2.05 -5.55
C ARG A 98 -13.90 2.49 -6.62
N LEU A 99 -13.25 3.66 -6.45
CA LEU A 99 -12.20 4.12 -7.36
C LEU A 99 -11.01 3.13 -7.42
N GLU A 100 -10.73 2.41 -6.32
CA GLU A 100 -9.80 1.26 -6.27
C GLU A 100 -10.54 -0.08 -6.45
N GLY A 101 -11.73 -0.20 -5.84
CA GLY A 101 -12.52 -1.43 -5.81
C GLY A 101 -13.09 -1.87 -7.15
N SER A 102 -13.17 -0.98 -8.16
CA SER A 102 -13.63 -1.30 -9.52
C SER A 102 -12.85 -0.49 -10.55
N LYS A 103 -12.11 -1.19 -11.39
CA LYS A 103 -11.34 -0.58 -12.49
C LYS A 103 -12.26 0.01 -13.56
N ALA A 104 -13.40 -0.64 -13.82
CA ALA A 104 -14.44 -0.13 -14.70
C ALA A 104 -15.01 1.21 -14.20
N PHE A 105 -15.31 1.31 -12.88
CA PHE A 105 -15.75 2.56 -12.27
C PHE A 105 -14.67 3.64 -12.37
N ALA A 106 -13.40 3.31 -12.10
CA ALA A 106 -12.30 4.25 -12.25
C ALA A 106 -12.18 4.79 -13.68
N LYS A 107 -12.32 3.91 -14.70
CA LYS A 107 -12.33 4.32 -16.11
C LYS A 107 -13.48 5.27 -16.44
N ASP A 108 -14.67 5.01 -15.91
CA ASP A 108 -15.84 5.87 -16.10
C ASP A 108 -15.64 7.25 -15.45
N VAL A 109 -15.09 7.29 -14.22
CA VAL A 109 -14.72 8.55 -13.56
C VAL A 109 -13.68 9.32 -14.36
N MET A 110 -12.60 8.67 -14.81
CA MET A 110 -11.54 9.30 -15.60
C MET A 110 -12.07 9.83 -16.93
N ALA A 111 -12.92 9.09 -17.62
CA ALA A 111 -13.55 9.54 -18.87
C ALA A 111 -14.41 10.77 -18.65
N ALA A 112 -15.25 10.79 -17.60
CA ALA A 112 -16.11 11.94 -17.27
C ALA A 112 -15.31 13.18 -16.83
N ALA A 113 -14.20 12.99 -16.13
CA ALA A 113 -13.31 14.04 -15.65
C ALA A 113 -12.29 14.52 -16.71
N GLY A 114 -12.20 13.86 -17.87
CA GLY A 114 -11.20 14.16 -18.89
C GLY A 114 -9.75 13.82 -18.47
N VAL A 115 -9.59 12.88 -17.51
CA VAL A 115 -8.29 12.45 -17.01
C VAL A 115 -7.61 11.52 -18.01
N PRO A 116 -6.34 11.78 -18.38
CA PRO A 116 -5.62 10.99 -19.36
C PRO A 116 -5.26 9.60 -18.80
N THR A 117 -5.73 8.55 -19.47
CA THR A 117 -5.47 7.15 -19.11
C THR A 117 -5.35 6.29 -20.37
N ALA A 118 -5.04 5.00 -20.21
CA ALA A 118 -5.08 4.02 -21.28
C ALA A 118 -6.49 3.90 -21.86
N MET A 119 -6.60 3.74 -23.19
CA MET A 119 -7.85 3.30 -23.79
C MET A 119 -8.23 1.94 -23.21
N ALA A 120 -9.50 1.75 -22.90
CA ALA A 120 -9.97 0.53 -22.25
C ALA A 120 -11.32 0.09 -22.80
N ARG A 121 -11.59 -1.22 -22.71
CA ARG A 121 -12.90 -1.82 -22.89
C ARG A 121 -13.23 -2.67 -21.67
N VAL A 122 -14.43 -2.47 -21.14
CA VAL A 122 -15.01 -3.36 -20.13
C VAL A 122 -15.71 -4.46 -20.89
N CYS A 123 -15.35 -5.71 -20.60
CA CYS A 123 -15.86 -6.89 -21.32
C CYS A 123 -16.59 -7.80 -20.31
N THR A 124 -17.73 -8.33 -20.75
CA THR A 124 -18.58 -9.24 -19.97
C THR A 124 -18.76 -10.59 -20.67
N SER A 125 -18.15 -10.74 -21.84
CA SER A 125 -18.15 -11.98 -22.62
C SER A 125 -16.77 -12.25 -23.23
N GLU A 126 -16.52 -13.53 -23.56
CA GLU A 126 -15.27 -13.91 -24.25
C GLU A 126 -15.14 -13.26 -25.64
N GLU A 127 -16.26 -13.09 -26.35
CA GLU A 127 -16.26 -12.44 -27.67
C GLU A 127 -15.81 -10.98 -27.56
N GLU A 128 -16.37 -10.21 -26.60
CA GLU A 128 -15.96 -8.84 -26.33
C GLU A 128 -14.48 -8.75 -25.90
N ALA A 129 -14.01 -9.70 -25.06
CA ALA A 129 -12.63 -9.75 -24.64
C ALA A 129 -11.68 -10.02 -25.81
N ARG A 130 -12.01 -10.96 -26.70
CA ARG A 130 -11.23 -11.27 -27.92
C ARG A 130 -11.15 -10.04 -28.82
N ASP A 131 -12.28 -9.40 -29.10
CA ASP A 131 -12.36 -8.20 -29.93
C ASP A 131 -11.55 -7.04 -29.34
N ALA A 132 -11.50 -6.92 -28.01
CA ALA A 132 -10.70 -5.90 -27.34
C ALA A 132 -9.19 -6.20 -27.44
N LEU A 133 -8.78 -7.46 -27.23
CA LEU A 133 -7.39 -7.89 -27.40
C LEU A 133 -6.89 -7.68 -28.82
N ASP A 134 -7.70 -8.01 -29.82
CA ASP A 134 -7.39 -7.79 -31.24
C ASP A 134 -7.28 -6.29 -31.56
N ALA A 135 -8.15 -5.46 -31.00
CA ALA A 135 -8.19 -4.03 -31.25
C ALA A 135 -6.99 -3.27 -30.65
N PHE A 136 -6.54 -3.65 -29.45
CA PHE A 136 -5.41 -2.97 -28.79
C PHE A 136 -4.06 -3.58 -29.18
N GLY A 137 -4.00 -4.86 -29.53
CA GLY A 137 -2.77 -5.56 -29.91
C GLY A 137 -1.84 -5.84 -28.72
N ALA A 138 -0.66 -6.39 -29.04
CA ALA A 138 0.34 -6.73 -28.02
C ALA A 138 1.27 -5.54 -27.70
N PRO A 139 1.76 -5.44 -26.46
CA PRO A 139 1.46 -6.28 -25.30
C PRO A 139 0.00 -6.13 -24.83
N HIS A 140 -0.65 -7.25 -24.54
CA HIS A 140 -2.03 -7.27 -24.05
C HIS A 140 -2.06 -6.99 -22.55
N VAL A 141 -2.96 -6.11 -22.11
CA VAL A 141 -3.18 -5.78 -20.71
C VAL A 141 -4.60 -6.20 -20.32
N VAL A 142 -4.70 -7.18 -19.43
CA VAL A 142 -5.96 -7.74 -18.95
C VAL A 142 -6.04 -7.57 -17.46
N LYS A 143 -7.10 -6.93 -16.98
CA LYS A 143 -7.30 -6.62 -15.56
C LYS A 143 -8.64 -7.16 -15.08
N ASP A 144 -8.64 -7.95 -14.01
CA ASP A 144 -9.84 -8.32 -13.27
C ASP A 144 -10.50 -7.06 -12.66
N ASP A 145 -11.83 -6.91 -12.78
CA ASP A 145 -12.57 -5.77 -12.22
C ASP A 145 -12.90 -6.03 -10.76
N GLY A 146 -11.96 -5.78 -9.87
CA GLY A 146 -12.11 -5.99 -8.44
C GLY A 146 -10.81 -5.79 -7.68
N LEU A 147 -10.86 -5.98 -6.36
CA LEU A 147 -9.68 -6.04 -5.52
C LEU A 147 -8.97 -7.38 -5.76
N ALA A 148 -7.75 -7.36 -6.26
CA ALA A 148 -7.01 -8.57 -6.61
C ALA A 148 -5.58 -8.59 -6.04
N ALA A 149 -5.23 -7.67 -5.14
CA ALA A 149 -3.92 -7.60 -4.46
C ALA A 149 -2.72 -7.73 -5.43
N GLY A 150 -2.81 -7.11 -6.61
CA GLY A 150 -1.78 -7.18 -7.66
C GLY A 150 -1.80 -8.45 -8.53
N LYS A 151 -2.63 -9.46 -8.20
CA LYS A 151 -2.69 -10.74 -8.93
C LYS A 151 -3.71 -10.74 -10.09
N GLY A 152 -4.61 -9.77 -10.13
CA GLY A 152 -5.66 -9.66 -11.16
C GLY A 152 -5.21 -8.97 -12.46
N VAL A 153 -3.92 -8.67 -12.63
CA VAL A 153 -3.39 -7.99 -13.82
C VAL A 153 -2.37 -8.85 -14.53
N VAL A 154 -2.64 -9.13 -15.80
CA VAL A 154 -1.71 -9.82 -16.70
C VAL A 154 -1.29 -8.88 -17.82
N VAL A 155 0.01 -8.79 -18.03
CA VAL A 155 0.62 -8.12 -19.20
C VAL A 155 1.43 -9.16 -19.96
N THR A 156 1.04 -9.47 -21.18
CA THR A 156 1.68 -10.52 -21.99
C THR A 156 1.62 -10.20 -23.47
N SER A 157 2.61 -10.70 -24.24
CA SER A 157 2.58 -10.66 -25.70
C SER A 157 1.85 -11.86 -26.31
N ASP A 158 1.50 -12.85 -25.51
CA ASP A 158 0.77 -14.05 -25.92
C ASP A 158 -0.74 -13.79 -25.83
N HIS A 159 -1.40 -13.77 -27.00
CA HIS A 159 -2.83 -13.52 -27.12
C HIS A 159 -3.68 -14.62 -26.44
N ASP A 160 -3.27 -15.89 -26.57
CA ASP A 160 -4.04 -17.00 -25.99
C ASP A 160 -3.94 -16.99 -24.45
N ALA A 161 -2.76 -16.67 -23.91
CA ALA A 161 -2.58 -16.48 -22.46
C ALA A 161 -3.40 -15.29 -21.95
N ALA A 162 -3.47 -14.19 -22.67
CA ALA A 162 -4.30 -13.04 -22.33
C ALA A 162 -5.80 -13.39 -22.31
N LEU A 163 -6.25 -14.13 -23.34
CA LEU A 163 -7.66 -14.56 -23.44
C LEU A 163 -8.03 -15.57 -22.36
N GLU A 164 -7.13 -16.49 -22.01
CA GLU A 164 -7.34 -17.45 -20.92
C GLU A 164 -7.50 -16.75 -19.56
N HIS A 165 -6.64 -15.76 -19.29
CA HIS A 165 -6.79 -14.94 -18.07
C HIS A 165 -8.13 -14.17 -18.09
N ALA A 166 -8.50 -13.56 -19.22
CA ALA A 166 -9.77 -12.86 -19.37
C ALA A 166 -10.98 -13.76 -19.06
N ARG A 167 -10.96 -15.03 -19.55
CA ARG A 167 -12.01 -16.02 -19.26
C ARG A 167 -12.19 -16.28 -17.77
N GLY A 168 -11.07 -16.32 -17.02
CA GLY A 168 -11.09 -16.51 -15.56
C GLY A 168 -11.70 -15.34 -14.79
N CYS A 169 -11.75 -14.14 -15.40
CA CYS A 169 -12.24 -12.92 -14.76
C CYS A 169 -13.65 -12.49 -15.20
N LEU A 170 -14.29 -13.17 -16.18
CA LEU A 170 -15.56 -12.72 -16.78
C LEU A 170 -16.72 -12.61 -15.80
N GLU A 171 -16.76 -13.41 -14.74
CA GLU A 171 -17.83 -13.38 -13.74
C GLU A 171 -17.86 -12.05 -12.97
N GLY A 172 -16.69 -11.50 -12.64
CA GLY A 172 -16.53 -10.18 -11.97
C GLY A 172 -16.50 -9.00 -12.94
N GLY A 173 -16.31 -9.27 -14.24
CA GLY A 173 -16.00 -8.31 -15.27
C GLY A 173 -14.50 -8.20 -15.52
N VAL A 174 -14.12 -7.92 -16.77
CA VAL A 174 -12.72 -7.76 -17.16
C VAL A 174 -12.51 -6.44 -17.89
N VAL A 175 -11.43 -5.75 -17.55
CA VAL A 175 -11.00 -4.52 -18.23
C VAL A 175 -9.78 -4.84 -19.08
N ILE A 176 -9.89 -4.64 -20.39
CA ILE A 176 -8.79 -4.82 -21.35
C ILE A 176 -8.34 -3.44 -21.80
N GLU A 177 -7.04 -3.18 -21.72
CA GLU A 177 -6.45 -1.86 -21.99
C GLU A 177 -5.34 -1.92 -23.03
N GLU A 178 -5.11 -0.77 -23.69
CA GLU A 178 -3.85 -0.58 -24.42
C GLU A 178 -2.67 -0.59 -23.46
N PHE A 179 -1.55 -1.11 -23.89
CA PHE A 179 -0.31 -1.05 -23.13
C PHE A 179 0.22 0.39 -23.06
N LEU A 180 0.59 0.84 -21.87
CA LEU A 180 1.27 2.12 -21.66
C LEU A 180 2.77 1.88 -21.55
N ASP A 181 3.55 2.57 -22.38
CA ASP A 181 5.00 2.59 -22.33
C ASP A 181 5.53 3.53 -21.24
N GLY A 182 6.84 3.49 -21.01
CA GLY A 182 7.53 4.42 -20.11
C GLY A 182 7.59 3.99 -18.65
N PRO A 183 8.34 4.73 -17.83
CA PRO A 183 8.50 4.43 -16.42
C PRO A 183 7.23 4.73 -15.61
N GLU A 184 6.98 3.88 -14.62
CA GLU A 184 5.88 4.07 -13.68
C GLU A 184 6.26 5.05 -12.57
N ILE A 185 5.27 5.76 -12.06
CA ILE A 185 5.37 6.76 -11.00
C ILE A 185 4.20 6.59 -10.05
N SER A 186 4.49 6.64 -8.76
CA SER A 186 3.50 6.69 -7.70
C SER A 186 3.47 8.11 -7.13
N LEU A 187 2.31 8.78 -7.17
CA LEU A 187 2.10 10.05 -6.50
C LEU A 187 0.89 9.99 -5.57
N PHE A 188 1.12 10.29 -4.30
CA PHE A 188 0.08 10.39 -3.30
C PHE A 188 -0.48 11.81 -3.23
N CYS A 189 -1.79 11.93 -3.13
CA CYS A 189 -2.47 13.19 -2.95
C CYS A 189 -3.44 13.10 -1.76
N LEU A 190 -3.23 13.93 -0.73
CA LEU A 190 -4.23 14.13 0.31
C LEU A 190 -5.43 14.84 -0.27
N SER A 191 -6.63 14.44 0.13
CA SER A 191 -7.88 15.10 -0.31
C SER A 191 -8.87 15.21 0.84
N ASP A 192 -9.57 16.35 0.91
CA ASP A 192 -10.71 16.59 1.79
C ASP A 192 -12.05 16.58 1.03
N GLY A 193 -12.06 16.10 -0.21
CA GLY A 193 -13.22 16.11 -1.11
C GLY A 193 -13.31 17.35 -2.00
N VAL A 194 -12.49 18.35 -1.78
CA VAL A 194 -12.45 19.63 -2.55
C VAL A 194 -11.02 20.01 -2.89
N THR A 195 -10.16 20.04 -1.89
CA THR A 195 -8.73 20.39 -1.98
C THR A 195 -7.88 19.17 -2.19
N VAL A 196 -6.80 19.32 -2.95
CA VAL A 196 -5.79 18.27 -3.19
C VAL A 196 -4.42 18.82 -2.82
N VAL A 197 -3.70 18.09 -1.95
CA VAL A 197 -2.31 18.40 -1.56
C VAL A 197 -1.41 17.20 -1.88
N PRO A 198 -0.47 17.35 -2.82
CA PRO A 198 0.42 16.25 -3.22
C PRO A 198 1.51 15.99 -2.19
N LEU A 199 1.94 14.72 -2.09
CA LEU A 199 3.16 14.30 -1.41
C LEU A 199 4.32 14.19 -2.41
N ALA A 200 5.50 13.76 -1.92
CA ALA A 200 6.64 13.51 -2.80
C ALA A 200 6.39 12.28 -3.70
N PRO A 201 6.82 12.32 -4.97
CA PRO A 201 6.70 11.18 -5.86
C PRO A 201 7.66 10.06 -5.45
N ALA A 202 7.27 8.81 -5.77
CA ALA A 202 8.05 7.61 -5.56
C ALA A 202 7.93 6.67 -6.77
N GLN A 203 8.83 5.71 -6.85
CA GLN A 203 8.75 4.61 -7.81
C GLN A 203 8.86 3.28 -7.07
N ASP A 204 7.96 2.35 -7.37
CA ASP A 204 7.97 0.99 -6.85
C ASP A 204 8.55 -0.02 -7.87
N PHE A 205 8.86 -1.22 -7.37
CA PHE A 205 9.35 -2.36 -8.14
C PHE A 205 8.39 -3.53 -7.95
N LYS A 206 7.50 -3.74 -8.94
CA LYS A 206 6.38 -4.68 -8.82
C LYS A 206 6.75 -6.13 -9.10
N ARG A 207 7.83 -6.40 -9.84
CA ARG A 207 8.26 -7.76 -10.16
C ARG A 207 9.08 -8.38 -9.04
N LEU A 208 8.91 -9.70 -8.86
CA LEU A 208 9.56 -10.45 -7.77
C LEU A 208 11.08 -10.48 -7.88
N LEU A 209 11.62 -10.64 -9.08
CA LEU A 209 13.04 -10.89 -9.31
C LEU A 209 13.76 -9.68 -9.90
N ASP A 210 15.09 -9.66 -9.75
CA ASP A 210 15.97 -8.67 -10.35
C ASP A 210 15.75 -8.54 -11.87
N GLY A 211 15.98 -7.34 -12.40
CA GLY A 211 15.78 -7.05 -13.82
C GLY A 211 14.30 -7.07 -14.25
N ASP A 212 13.38 -6.81 -13.33
CA ASP A 212 11.93 -6.84 -13.54
C ASP A 212 11.45 -8.17 -14.13
N ALA A 213 12.03 -9.27 -13.65
CA ALA A 213 11.64 -10.62 -14.00
C ALA A 213 10.68 -11.25 -12.98
N GLY A 214 10.08 -12.39 -13.35
CA GLY A 214 9.15 -13.14 -12.50
C GLY A 214 7.74 -12.55 -12.46
N PRO A 215 6.89 -13.05 -11.52
CA PRO A 215 5.51 -12.61 -11.40
C PRO A 215 5.39 -11.18 -10.84
N ASN A 216 4.23 -10.55 -11.07
CA ASN A 216 3.83 -9.34 -10.35
C ASN A 216 3.61 -9.65 -8.86
N THR A 217 3.88 -8.66 -8.02
CA THR A 217 3.73 -8.72 -6.57
C THR A 217 3.03 -7.47 -6.05
N GLY A 218 2.87 -7.35 -4.75
CA GLY A 218 2.44 -6.11 -4.09
C GLY A 218 3.52 -5.01 -4.04
N GLY A 219 4.71 -5.25 -4.61
CA GLY A 219 5.88 -4.36 -4.56
C GLY A 219 7.02 -4.96 -3.74
N MET A 220 8.22 -5.00 -4.33
CA MET A 220 9.45 -5.54 -3.73
C MET A 220 10.40 -4.47 -3.22
N GLY A 221 10.06 -3.22 -3.42
CA GLY A 221 10.82 -2.07 -2.96
C GLY A 221 10.37 -0.78 -3.64
N ALA A 222 10.84 0.34 -3.12
CA ALA A 222 10.55 1.66 -3.68
C ALA A 222 11.68 2.66 -3.34
N TYR A 223 11.67 3.79 -4.02
CA TYR A 223 12.56 4.91 -3.70
C TYR A 223 11.91 6.27 -3.96
N SER A 224 12.41 7.29 -3.30
CA SER A 224 12.07 8.70 -3.45
C SER A 224 13.29 9.55 -3.08
N PRO A 225 13.61 10.67 -3.79
CA PRO A 225 12.89 11.27 -4.91
C PRO A 225 13.16 10.58 -6.25
N LEU A 226 12.51 11.07 -7.32
CA LEU A 226 12.70 10.61 -8.69
C LEU A 226 13.56 11.61 -9.49
N PRO A 227 14.90 11.41 -9.61
CA PRO A 227 15.79 12.40 -10.23
C PRO A 227 15.61 12.53 -11.76
N TRP A 228 14.92 11.56 -12.37
CA TRP A 228 14.64 11.53 -13.80
C TRP A 228 13.28 12.12 -14.18
N ALA A 229 12.42 12.36 -13.18
CA ALA A 229 11.09 12.91 -13.42
C ALA A 229 11.18 14.41 -13.75
N PRO A 230 10.27 14.94 -14.57
CA PRO A 230 10.18 16.39 -14.81
C PRO A 230 9.94 17.17 -13.51
N ASP A 231 10.54 18.35 -13.41
CA ASP A 231 10.40 19.21 -12.22
C ASP A 231 8.95 19.60 -11.92
N ASP A 232 8.12 19.73 -12.96
CA ASP A 232 6.70 20.10 -12.89
C ASP A 232 5.76 18.88 -12.81
N LEU A 233 6.30 17.65 -12.63
CA LEU A 233 5.53 16.42 -12.57
C LEU A 233 4.36 16.52 -11.59
N THR A 234 4.67 16.95 -10.37
CA THR A 234 3.68 17.00 -9.29
C THR A 234 2.53 17.97 -9.63
N GLU A 235 2.85 19.14 -10.20
CA GLU A 235 1.87 20.13 -10.64
C GLU A 235 0.99 19.55 -11.77
N GLN A 236 1.59 18.90 -12.76
CA GLN A 236 0.85 18.26 -13.85
C GLN A 236 -0.11 17.17 -13.33
N VAL A 237 0.32 16.36 -12.35
CA VAL A 237 -0.55 15.32 -11.77
C VAL A 237 -1.71 15.94 -11.00
N VAL A 238 -1.46 16.97 -10.19
CA VAL A 238 -2.54 17.67 -9.46
C VAL A 238 -3.55 18.28 -10.43
N GLU A 239 -3.10 19.03 -11.42
CA GLU A 239 -3.97 19.76 -12.34
C GLU A 239 -4.75 18.86 -13.30
N ARG A 240 -4.11 17.79 -13.82
CA ARG A 240 -4.67 17.00 -14.90
C ARG A 240 -5.23 15.65 -14.46
N VAL A 241 -4.94 15.23 -13.23
CA VAL A 241 -5.33 13.90 -12.73
C VAL A 241 -6.08 14.01 -11.41
N ALA A 242 -5.42 14.43 -10.33
CA ALA A 242 -5.97 14.29 -8.99
C ALA A 242 -7.15 15.24 -8.74
N LEU A 243 -6.99 16.53 -9.03
CA LEU A 243 -8.05 17.51 -8.83
C LEU A 243 -9.30 17.25 -9.70
N PRO A 244 -9.19 16.97 -11.02
CA PRO A 244 -10.36 16.60 -11.83
C PRO A 244 -11.07 15.34 -11.33
N THR A 245 -10.32 14.32 -10.86
CA THR A 245 -10.89 13.10 -10.28
C THR A 245 -11.68 13.38 -9.02
N VAL A 246 -11.11 14.15 -8.08
CA VAL A 246 -11.79 14.54 -6.82
C VAL A 246 -13.04 15.36 -7.09
N GLN A 247 -12.97 16.32 -8.03
CA GLN A 247 -14.11 17.13 -8.43
C GLN A 247 -15.24 16.30 -9.07
N GLU A 248 -14.90 15.33 -9.91
CA GLU A 248 -15.90 14.47 -10.52
C GLU A 248 -16.59 13.56 -9.48
N LEU A 249 -15.83 13.00 -8.51
CA LEU A 249 -16.42 12.25 -7.41
C LEU A 249 -17.33 13.11 -6.54
N ALA A 250 -16.94 14.36 -6.22
CA ALA A 250 -17.79 15.30 -5.51
C ALA A 250 -19.07 15.64 -6.29
N ARG A 251 -18.96 15.84 -7.62
CA ARG A 251 -20.11 16.07 -8.51
C ARG A 251 -21.09 14.89 -8.52
N ARG A 252 -20.57 13.66 -8.36
CA ARG A 252 -21.39 12.43 -8.25
C ARG A 252 -22.03 12.26 -6.87
N GLY A 253 -21.72 13.13 -5.90
CA GLY A 253 -22.21 13.03 -4.53
C GLY A 253 -21.43 12.04 -3.66
N THR A 254 -20.25 11.65 -4.09
CA THR A 254 -19.33 10.74 -3.38
C THR A 254 -17.96 11.41 -3.20
N PRO A 255 -17.86 12.49 -2.39
CA PRO A 255 -16.60 13.22 -2.22
C PRO A 255 -15.50 12.29 -1.69
N PHE A 256 -14.30 12.42 -2.24
CA PHE A 256 -13.15 11.60 -1.86
C PHE A 256 -12.36 12.27 -0.72
N VAL A 257 -12.46 11.72 0.49
CA VAL A 257 -11.72 12.18 1.68
C VAL A 257 -10.69 11.12 2.07
N GLY A 258 -9.41 11.47 2.06
CA GLY A 258 -8.34 10.52 2.37
C GLY A 258 -7.16 10.67 1.43
N LEU A 259 -6.48 9.56 1.12
CA LEU A 259 -5.35 9.55 0.21
C LEU A 259 -5.74 8.96 -1.14
N LEU A 260 -5.67 9.79 -2.17
CA LEU A 260 -5.74 9.37 -3.57
C LEU A 260 -4.33 9.02 -4.04
N TYR A 261 -4.08 7.73 -4.27
CA TYR A 261 -2.86 7.27 -4.91
C TYR A 261 -3.06 7.26 -6.42
N CYS A 262 -2.27 8.05 -7.12
CA CYS A 262 -2.20 8.10 -8.57
C CYS A 262 -1.05 7.20 -9.04
N GLY A 263 -1.37 6.01 -9.58
CA GLY A 263 -0.44 5.15 -10.29
C GLY A 263 -0.36 5.59 -11.75
N LEU A 264 0.81 6.02 -12.19
CA LEU A 264 1.01 6.77 -13.43
C LEU A 264 2.09 6.12 -14.30
N ALA A 265 2.00 6.31 -15.61
CA ALA A 265 3.10 6.10 -16.55
C ALA A 265 3.47 7.42 -17.23
N LEU A 266 4.77 7.72 -17.28
CA LEU A 266 5.30 8.81 -18.09
C LEU A 266 5.58 8.28 -19.49
N THR A 267 4.55 8.26 -20.34
CA THR A 267 4.60 7.66 -21.67
C THR A 267 5.20 8.59 -22.71
N SER A 268 5.55 8.04 -23.88
CA SER A 268 5.94 8.82 -25.08
C SER A 268 4.85 9.83 -25.51
N ARG A 269 3.59 9.61 -25.09
CA ARG A 269 2.43 10.48 -25.34
C ARG A 269 2.08 11.38 -24.15
N GLY A 270 2.97 11.51 -23.16
CA GLY A 270 2.79 12.25 -21.93
C GLY A 270 2.22 11.41 -20.79
N LEU A 271 1.87 12.08 -19.69
CA LEU A 271 1.39 11.46 -18.47
C LEU A 271 0.06 10.72 -18.69
N ARG A 272 -0.03 9.48 -18.18
CA ARG A 272 -1.23 8.63 -18.23
C ARG A 272 -1.45 7.94 -16.88
N VAL A 273 -2.70 7.82 -16.47
CA VAL A 273 -3.08 7.03 -15.29
C VAL A 273 -3.12 5.55 -15.66
N ILE A 274 -2.42 4.73 -14.87
CA ILE A 274 -2.50 3.26 -14.90
C ILE A 274 -3.66 2.79 -14.03
N GLU A 275 -3.73 3.31 -12.80
CA GLU A 275 -4.74 2.97 -11.80
C GLU A 275 -4.81 4.03 -10.70
N PHE A 276 -5.90 4.01 -9.94
CA PHE A 276 -6.01 4.70 -8.66
C PHE A 276 -6.07 3.68 -7.53
N ASN A 277 -5.48 4.04 -6.39
CA ASN A 277 -5.76 3.38 -5.13
C ASN A 277 -6.32 4.41 -4.12
N ALA A 278 -7.18 3.94 -3.24
CA ALA A 278 -7.96 4.77 -2.31
C ALA A 278 -7.29 4.94 -0.94
N ARG A 279 -6.01 4.59 -0.84
CA ARG A 279 -5.22 4.51 0.40
C ARG A 279 -3.74 4.69 0.11
N PHE A 280 -2.95 4.82 1.18
CA PHE A 280 -1.50 4.81 1.09
C PHE A 280 -0.98 3.54 0.38
N GLY A 281 0.04 3.69 -0.47
CA GLY A 281 0.72 2.58 -1.14
C GLY A 281 1.62 1.77 -0.19
N ASP A 282 1.97 0.59 -0.59
CA ASP A 282 2.92 -0.29 0.08
C ASP A 282 3.74 -1.03 -0.99
N PRO A 283 5.02 -0.67 -1.21
CA PRO A 283 5.96 -0.11 -0.22
C PRO A 283 6.28 1.40 -0.37
N GLU A 284 5.54 2.20 -1.11
CA GLU A 284 5.91 3.61 -1.36
C GLU A 284 5.76 4.49 -0.11
N THR A 285 4.79 4.23 0.76
CA THR A 285 4.57 4.98 2.00
C THR A 285 5.83 5.02 2.85
N GLN A 286 6.57 3.92 2.89
CA GLN A 286 7.79 3.76 3.66
C GLN A 286 8.85 4.80 3.27
N VAL A 287 9.04 5.04 1.97
CA VAL A 287 10.03 6.01 1.48
C VAL A 287 9.51 7.44 1.48
N VAL A 288 8.23 7.64 1.20
CA VAL A 288 7.62 8.99 1.19
C VAL A 288 7.60 9.57 2.60
N LEU A 289 7.12 8.82 3.59
CA LEU A 289 7.06 9.29 4.98
C LEU A 289 8.44 9.40 5.65
N ALA A 290 9.43 8.60 5.23
CA ALA A 290 10.80 8.73 5.71
C ALA A 290 11.43 10.09 5.37
N ARG A 291 10.96 10.74 4.29
CA ARG A 291 11.41 12.06 3.86
C ARG A 291 10.53 13.23 4.35
N LEU A 292 9.34 12.95 4.88
CA LEU A 292 8.42 14.01 5.32
C LEU A 292 8.91 14.63 6.63
N LEU A 293 9.12 15.95 6.63
CA LEU A 293 9.49 16.75 7.81
C LEU A 293 8.28 17.39 8.49
N THR A 294 7.20 17.63 7.74
CA THR A 294 5.94 18.14 8.31
C THR A 294 5.34 17.08 9.25
N PRO A 295 4.98 17.41 10.49
CA PRO A 295 4.25 16.50 11.37
C PRO A 295 2.99 15.97 10.70
N LEU A 296 2.80 14.63 10.70
CA LEU A 296 1.84 13.96 9.82
C LEU A 296 0.38 14.13 10.26
N ALA A 297 0.13 14.17 11.57
CA ALA A 297 -1.24 14.14 12.12
C ALA A 297 -2.07 15.35 11.70
N GLY A 298 -1.45 16.54 11.64
CA GLY A 298 -2.14 17.78 11.23
C GLY A 298 -2.74 17.71 9.83
N PRO A 299 -1.95 17.42 8.78
CA PRO A 299 -2.44 17.25 7.42
C PRO A 299 -3.51 16.17 7.26
N LEU A 300 -3.38 15.03 7.96
CA LEU A 300 -4.39 13.97 7.89
C LEU A 300 -5.71 14.38 8.57
N LEU A 301 -5.64 15.07 9.71
CA LEU A 301 -6.82 15.60 10.38
C LEU A 301 -7.49 16.69 9.53
N ALA A 302 -6.70 17.59 8.93
CA ALA A 302 -7.21 18.64 8.03
C ALA A 302 -7.96 18.03 6.84
N ALA A 303 -7.44 16.96 6.25
CA ALA A 303 -8.14 16.22 5.20
C ALA A 303 -9.46 15.62 5.72
N ALA A 304 -9.41 14.96 6.89
CA ALA A 304 -10.61 14.34 7.49
C ALA A 304 -11.70 15.34 7.91
N THR A 305 -11.36 16.62 8.11
CA THR A 305 -12.27 17.65 8.62
C THR A 305 -12.59 18.75 7.62
N GLY A 306 -12.13 18.64 6.37
CA GLY A 306 -12.46 19.61 5.31
C GLY A 306 -11.71 20.94 5.41
N THR A 307 -10.53 20.96 6.01
CA THR A 307 -9.69 22.15 6.21
C THR A 307 -8.31 22.04 5.55
N LEU A 308 -8.16 21.12 4.57
CA LEU A 308 -6.89 20.84 3.92
C LEU A 308 -6.33 22.06 3.16
N GLY A 309 -7.21 22.98 2.72
CA GLY A 309 -6.81 24.23 2.07
C GLY A 309 -6.12 25.25 2.99
N ASP A 310 -6.19 25.05 4.32
CA ASP A 310 -5.65 25.98 5.32
C ASP A 310 -4.28 25.58 5.84
N ILE A 311 -3.75 24.39 5.44
CA ILE A 311 -2.45 23.92 5.92
C ILE A 311 -1.29 24.63 5.21
N GLU A 312 -0.19 24.80 5.93
CA GLU A 312 1.06 25.26 5.33
C GLU A 312 1.61 24.20 4.34
N PRO A 313 2.38 24.62 3.32
CA PRO A 313 3.01 23.69 2.40
C PRO A 313 3.84 22.61 3.13
N LEU A 314 3.73 21.37 2.68
CA LEU A 314 4.47 20.26 3.25
C LEU A 314 5.97 20.44 3.06
N ARG A 315 6.75 20.18 4.11
CA ARG A 315 8.22 20.29 4.09
C ARG A 315 8.84 18.91 4.00
N TRP A 316 9.89 18.81 3.20
CA TRP A 316 10.57 17.57 2.86
C TRP A 316 12.05 17.65 3.21
N ALA A 317 12.66 16.53 3.58
CA ALA A 317 14.11 16.41 3.67
C ALA A 317 14.74 16.44 2.27
N ASP A 318 15.89 17.10 2.16
CA ASP A 318 16.65 17.17 0.88
C ASP A 318 17.22 15.81 0.47
N GLY A 319 17.41 14.88 1.41
CA GLY A 319 17.93 13.55 1.17
C GLY A 319 16.98 12.60 0.46
N ALA A 320 17.39 11.35 0.38
CA ALA A 320 16.65 10.27 -0.28
C ALA A 320 16.28 9.14 0.68
N ALA A 321 15.31 8.33 0.27
CA ALA A 321 14.92 7.09 0.94
C ALA A 321 14.79 5.96 -0.07
N VAL A 322 15.21 4.77 0.31
CA VAL A 322 15.07 3.51 -0.44
C VAL A 322 14.52 2.47 0.52
N THR A 323 13.53 1.69 0.10
CA THR A 323 13.03 0.54 0.86
C THR A 323 13.21 -0.74 0.08
N VAL A 324 13.64 -1.80 0.76
CA VAL A 324 13.74 -3.16 0.22
C VAL A 324 12.79 -4.06 0.99
N VAL A 325 11.90 -4.72 0.28
CA VAL A 325 10.93 -5.66 0.88
C VAL A 325 11.57 -7.04 0.97
N LEU A 326 11.48 -7.62 2.17
CA LEU A 326 11.89 -8.99 2.45
C LEU A 326 10.64 -9.87 2.50
N ALA A 327 10.61 -10.89 1.65
CA ALA A 327 9.45 -11.76 1.46
C ALA A 327 9.73 -13.22 1.86
N SER A 328 8.69 -13.94 2.24
CA SER A 328 8.72 -15.36 2.53
C SER A 328 9.01 -16.18 1.27
N PRO A 329 9.65 -17.35 1.42
CA PRO A 329 9.80 -18.27 0.30
C PRO A 329 8.43 -18.71 -0.23
N GLY A 330 8.30 -18.75 -1.57
CA GLY A 330 7.03 -19.07 -2.26
C GLY A 330 6.10 -17.87 -2.50
N TYR A 331 6.43 -16.67 -2.02
CA TYR A 331 5.71 -15.45 -2.39
C TYR A 331 5.85 -15.15 -3.89
N PRO A 332 4.81 -14.68 -4.61
CA PRO A 332 3.50 -14.26 -4.11
C PRO A 332 2.45 -15.38 -4.02
N ASP A 333 2.67 -16.56 -4.57
CA ASP A 333 1.62 -17.57 -4.79
C ASP A 333 1.30 -18.39 -3.52
N ALA A 334 2.33 -18.97 -2.88
CA ALA A 334 2.19 -19.84 -1.73
C ALA A 334 3.30 -19.54 -0.69
N PRO A 335 3.23 -18.42 0.01
CA PRO A 335 4.26 -18.05 0.98
C PRO A 335 4.28 -18.99 2.17
N ARG A 336 5.48 -19.53 2.48
CA ARG A 336 5.70 -20.29 3.71
C ARG A 336 5.87 -19.32 4.88
N THR A 337 5.16 -19.57 5.97
CA THR A 337 5.19 -18.77 7.20
C THR A 337 5.75 -19.56 8.38
N GLY A 338 5.95 -18.89 9.53
CA GLY A 338 6.42 -19.50 10.78
C GLY A 338 7.93 -19.54 10.97
N ASP A 339 8.72 -19.05 10.02
CA ASP A 339 10.18 -18.99 10.15
C ASP A 339 10.60 -17.91 11.15
N VAL A 340 11.51 -18.23 12.09
CA VAL A 340 12.05 -17.26 13.05
C VAL A 340 12.94 -16.26 12.32
N ILE A 341 12.68 -14.98 12.56
CA ILE A 341 13.42 -13.86 11.99
C ILE A 341 14.52 -13.46 12.96
N SER A 342 15.74 -13.34 12.46
CA SER A 342 16.89 -12.87 13.24
C SER A 342 17.44 -11.57 12.69
N GLY A 343 18.05 -10.74 13.54
CA GLY A 343 18.85 -9.61 13.13
C GLY A 343 18.11 -8.28 12.99
N ILE A 344 16.81 -8.19 13.30
CA ILE A 344 16.03 -6.94 13.22
C ILE A 344 16.71 -5.83 14.04
N GLU A 345 17.01 -6.07 15.32
CA GLU A 345 17.64 -5.08 16.19
C GLU A 345 19.03 -4.64 15.69
N ARG A 346 19.82 -5.57 15.09
CA ARG A 346 21.11 -5.21 14.49
C ARG A 346 20.94 -4.28 13.31
N ALA A 347 19.97 -4.57 12.44
CA ALA A 347 19.65 -3.71 11.30
C ALA A 347 19.21 -2.32 11.77
N GLU A 348 18.33 -2.23 12.76
CA GLU A 348 17.85 -0.95 13.31
C GLU A 348 18.95 -0.15 14.04
N SER A 349 20.01 -0.81 14.50
CA SER A 349 21.16 -0.10 15.09
C SER A 349 22.04 0.63 14.07
N LEU A 350 21.86 0.36 12.78
CA LEU A 350 22.63 1.01 11.72
C LEU A 350 22.12 2.43 11.45
N PRO A 351 23.01 3.40 11.22
CA PRO A 351 22.61 4.77 10.93
C PRO A 351 21.72 4.87 9.68
N GLY A 352 20.59 5.56 9.81
CA GLY A 352 19.67 5.80 8.70
C GLY A 352 18.85 4.58 8.28
N VAL A 353 18.85 3.51 9.05
CA VAL A 353 18.07 2.29 8.80
C VAL A 353 16.86 2.21 9.74
N HIS A 354 15.71 1.84 9.19
CA HIS A 354 14.49 1.51 9.93
C HIS A 354 13.91 0.20 9.38
N VAL A 355 13.43 -0.67 10.26
CA VAL A 355 12.79 -1.93 9.87
C VAL A 355 11.30 -1.86 10.19
N LEU A 356 10.48 -1.95 9.16
CA LEU A 356 9.03 -1.89 9.27
C LEU A 356 8.46 -3.30 9.11
N HIS A 357 7.65 -3.74 10.06
CA HIS A 357 6.99 -5.03 10.06
C HIS A 357 5.75 -5.01 9.16
N ALA A 358 5.59 -6.07 8.38
CA ALA A 358 4.38 -6.39 7.63
C ALA A 358 3.79 -7.70 8.15
N GLY A 359 3.95 -8.79 7.42
CA GLY A 359 3.48 -10.11 7.83
C GLY A 359 4.39 -10.74 8.87
N THR A 360 4.30 -10.30 10.12
CA THR A 360 5.05 -10.84 11.27
C THR A 360 4.13 -11.17 12.43
N ALA A 361 4.50 -12.16 13.25
CA ALA A 361 3.84 -12.54 14.50
C ALA A 361 4.87 -12.73 15.62
N SER A 362 4.47 -12.57 16.89
CA SER A 362 5.28 -12.92 18.06
C SER A 362 4.99 -14.36 18.51
N ASP A 363 6.01 -15.04 19.08
CA ASP A 363 5.81 -16.31 19.79
C ASP A 363 4.96 -16.06 21.03
N GLY A 364 3.70 -16.39 21.02
CA GLY A 364 2.77 -16.15 22.13
C GLY A 364 1.44 -15.59 21.71
N ALA A 365 1.31 -15.18 20.46
CA ALA A 365 0.02 -14.87 19.85
C ALA A 365 -0.61 -16.17 19.33
N ASP A 366 -1.05 -17.06 20.23
CA ASP A 366 -1.90 -18.19 19.86
C ASP A 366 -3.22 -17.67 19.29
N GLY A 367 -3.44 -17.93 18.01
CA GLY A 367 -4.73 -18.08 17.37
C GLY A 367 -5.51 -16.79 17.11
N ALA A 368 -5.13 -16.06 16.06
CA ALA A 368 -6.10 -15.41 15.21
C ALA A 368 -5.91 -15.99 13.80
N ASP A 369 -6.81 -16.87 13.43
CA ASP A 369 -6.88 -17.52 12.11
C ASP A 369 -6.82 -16.46 11.00
N GLY A 370 -5.82 -16.58 10.12
CA GLY A 370 -5.87 -15.93 8.82
C GLY A 370 -7.03 -16.54 8.02
N PRO A 371 -7.68 -15.78 7.15
CA PRO A 371 -8.73 -16.34 6.30
C PRO A 371 -8.07 -17.20 5.22
N ASP A 372 -7.94 -18.51 5.46
CA ASP A 372 -7.99 -19.60 4.47
C ASP A 372 -7.45 -20.91 5.07
N GLY A 373 -8.30 -21.93 5.09
CA GLY A 373 -7.84 -23.31 5.15
C GLY A 373 -8.44 -24.16 6.25
N ALA A 374 -9.52 -24.84 5.93
CA ALA A 374 -10.13 -25.89 6.71
C ALA A 374 -9.30 -27.19 6.73
N ASP A 375 -9.51 -27.95 7.83
CA ASP A 375 -9.35 -29.39 8.04
C ASP A 375 -8.00 -30.00 8.41
N GLY A 376 -8.01 -30.68 9.57
CA GLY A 376 -7.16 -31.80 9.86
C GLY A 376 -6.79 -31.99 11.35
N ALA A 377 -7.56 -32.82 12.02
CA ALA A 377 -7.47 -33.18 13.44
C ALA A 377 -6.28 -34.12 13.79
N ASP A 378 -6.02 -34.17 15.11
CA ASP A 378 -5.48 -35.23 15.96
C ASP A 378 -3.98 -35.40 16.18
N GLY A 379 -3.61 -35.38 17.45
CA GLY A 379 -2.46 -36.08 17.97
C GLY A 379 -1.81 -35.45 19.22
N ALA A 380 -2.19 -35.98 20.38
CA ALA A 380 -1.73 -35.62 21.72
C ALA A 380 -0.31 -36.10 22.06
N ASP A 381 0.24 -35.52 23.15
CA ASP A 381 1.18 -35.99 24.18
C ASP A 381 2.66 -35.55 24.09
N GLY A 382 3.08 -34.95 25.20
CA GLY A 382 4.47 -34.96 25.64
C GLY A 382 4.95 -33.70 26.37
N ALA A 383 4.64 -33.62 27.67
CA ALA A 383 5.25 -32.64 28.57
C ALA A 383 6.74 -32.87 28.72
N ASP A 384 7.55 -31.81 28.62
CA ASP A 384 8.79 -31.72 29.40
C ASP A 384 9.02 -30.27 29.85
N ALA A 385 9.11 -30.09 31.17
CA ALA A 385 9.33 -28.83 31.85
C ALA A 385 10.84 -28.56 31.92
N GLY A 386 11.33 -27.60 31.16
CA GLY A 386 12.72 -27.15 31.16
C GLY A 386 12.86 -25.63 31.23
N THR A 387 13.12 -25.14 32.43
CA THR A 387 13.84 -23.90 32.85
C THR A 387 13.62 -22.60 32.03
N ALA A 388 12.88 -21.68 32.63
CA ALA A 388 12.71 -20.30 32.26
C ALA A 388 14.03 -19.51 32.30
N GLY A 389 14.63 -19.27 31.12
CA GLY A 389 15.44 -18.10 30.87
C GLY A 389 14.55 -17.23 29.97
N GLY A 390 14.33 -15.96 30.32
CA GLY A 390 13.50 -15.07 29.55
C GLY A 390 14.07 -14.89 28.13
N GLU A 391 13.59 -15.71 27.21
CA GLU A 391 13.76 -15.49 25.76
C GLU A 391 12.86 -14.29 25.42
N ALA A 392 13.47 -13.25 24.86
CA ALA A 392 12.72 -12.19 24.20
C ALA A 392 11.79 -12.86 23.18
N ASP A 393 10.50 -12.50 23.17
CA ASP A 393 9.51 -13.05 22.25
C ASP A 393 10.06 -13.03 20.84
N SER A 394 10.31 -14.21 20.24
CA SER A 394 10.88 -14.29 18.90
C SER A 394 9.84 -13.84 17.86
N VAL A 395 10.27 -13.02 16.91
CA VAL A 395 9.44 -12.59 15.77
C VAL A 395 9.52 -13.64 14.67
N ARG A 396 8.37 -14.02 14.10
CA ARG A 396 8.25 -14.99 13.01
C ARG A 396 7.59 -14.39 11.78
N SER A 397 7.90 -14.95 10.62
CA SER A 397 7.18 -14.65 9.38
C SER A 397 5.74 -15.16 9.47
N ALA A 398 4.77 -14.28 9.10
CA ALA A 398 3.33 -14.57 9.15
C ALA A 398 2.60 -14.11 7.89
N GLY A 399 3.32 -13.81 6.81
CA GLY A 399 2.74 -13.36 5.54
C GLY A 399 3.69 -13.47 4.38
N GLY A 400 3.26 -13.03 3.20
CA GLY A 400 4.08 -13.04 1.98
C GLY A 400 5.19 -12.00 2.04
N ARG A 401 4.85 -10.71 2.13
CA ARG A 401 5.79 -9.63 2.46
C ARG A 401 5.92 -9.55 3.97
N VAL A 402 7.13 -9.66 4.49
CA VAL A 402 7.38 -9.85 5.92
C VAL A 402 7.92 -8.60 6.58
N LEU A 403 8.96 -8.01 6.00
CA LEU A 403 9.60 -6.78 6.48
C LEU A 403 9.87 -5.82 5.31
N SER A 404 9.91 -4.52 5.63
CA SER A 404 10.45 -3.49 4.74
C SER A 404 11.64 -2.82 5.42
N VAL A 405 12.81 -2.93 4.82
CA VAL A 405 14.04 -2.28 5.32
C VAL A 405 14.20 -0.95 4.62
N VAL A 406 14.01 0.12 5.35
CA VAL A 406 14.11 1.51 4.85
C VAL A 406 15.47 2.07 5.16
N GLY A 407 16.19 2.50 4.12
CA GLY A 407 17.42 3.26 4.24
C GLY A 407 17.22 4.72 3.88
N THR A 408 17.74 5.64 4.66
CA THR A 408 17.78 7.08 4.37
C THR A 408 19.20 7.57 4.23
N GLY A 409 19.42 8.57 3.38
CA GLY A 409 20.76 9.12 3.12
C GLY A 409 20.70 10.50 2.46
N ALA A 410 21.87 11.11 2.30
CA ALA A 410 22.00 12.42 1.64
C ALA A 410 21.59 12.38 0.16
N ASP A 411 21.70 11.22 -0.46
CA ASP A 411 21.32 10.93 -1.85
C ASP A 411 20.82 9.49 -1.99
N LEU A 412 20.41 9.10 -3.18
CA LEU A 412 19.90 7.74 -3.45
C LEU A 412 20.98 6.67 -3.26
N ALA A 413 22.23 6.95 -3.57
CA ALA A 413 23.32 6.01 -3.39
C ALA A 413 23.54 5.69 -1.90
N ALA A 414 23.58 6.72 -1.05
CA ALA A 414 23.70 6.57 0.40
C ALA A 414 22.47 5.88 1.01
N ALA A 415 21.25 6.26 0.60
CA ALA A 415 20.01 5.64 1.06
C ALA A 415 19.94 4.15 0.68
N ARG A 416 20.31 3.82 -0.57
CA ARG A 416 20.37 2.44 -1.04
C ARG A 416 21.42 1.62 -0.26
N ALA A 417 22.60 2.16 -0.05
CA ALA A 417 23.65 1.51 0.71
C ALA A 417 23.20 1.23 2.16
N ALA A 418 22.50 2.16 2.80
CA ALA A 418 21.95 1.98 4.14
C ALA A 418 20.86 0.88 4.16
N ALA A 419 19.92 0.87 3.21
CA ALA A 419 18.87 -0.16 3.12
C ALA A 419 19.49 -1.55 2.99
N TYR A 420 20.43 -1.74 2.07
CA TYR A 420 21.06 -3.05 1.86
C TYR A 420 22.01 -3.46 2.99
N ALA A 421 22.64 -2.51 3.71
CA ALA A 421 23.34 -2.83 4.95
C ALA A 421 22.41 -3.40 6.01
N GLY A 422 21.21 -2.82 6.16
CA GLY A 422 20.16 -3.37 7.03
C GLY A 422 19.67 -4.76 6.58
N VAL A 423 19.44 -4.94 5.29
CA VAL A 423 19.05 -6.26 4.72
C VAL A 423 20.07 -7.34 5.06
N ALA A 424 21.38 -7.02 5.00
CA ALA A 424 22.44 -7.98 5.27
C ALA A 424 22.49 -8.50 6.73
N GLU A 425 21.89 -7.76 7.67
CA GLU A 425 21.80 -8.17 9.08
C GLU A 425 20.64 -9.13 9.37
N ILE A 426 19.61 -9.12 8.49
CA ILE A 426 18.37 -9.86 8.70
C ILE A 426 18.42 -11.20 7.99
N ALA A 427 17.93 -12.26 8.64
CA ALA A 427 17.91 -13.60 8.04
C ALA A 427 16.78 -14.48 8.58
N TRP A 428 16.20 -15.25 7.66
CA TRP A 428 15.42 -16.46 7.92
C TRP A 428 15.53 -17.43 6.73
N PRO A 429 15.19 -18.73 6.87
CA PRO A 429 15.36 -19.72 5.81
C PRO A 429 14.54 -19.38 4.56
N GLY A 430 15.22 -19.23 3.42
CA GLY A 430 14.58 -19.01 2.13
C GLY A 430 14.01 -17.59 1.92
N MET A 431 14.42 -16.61 2.73
CA MET A 431 14.10 -15.19 2.53
C MET A 431 14.38 -14.74 1.09
N GLN A 432 13.43 -14.02 0.50
CA GLN A 432 13.52 -13.50 -0.86
C GLN A 432 13.51 -11.95 -0.83
N TYR A 433 14.35 -11.33 -1.63
CA TYR A 433 14.37 -9.88 -1.87
C TYR A 433 15.09 -9.57 -3.18
N ARG A 434 14.87 -8.38 -3.72
CA ARG A 434 15.58 -7.88 -4.90
C ARG A 434 16.88 -7.21 -4.50
N THR A 435 17.92 -7.38 -5.33
CA THR A 435 19.24 -6.76 -5.14
C THR A 435 19.42 -5.48 -5.96
N ASP A 436 18.49 -5.17 -6.87
CA ASP A 436 18.57 -4.10 -7.84
C ASP A 436 17.66 -2.89 -7.56
N ILE A 437 17.00 -2.83 -6.38
CA ILE A 437 16.14 -1.68 -6.02
C ILE A 437 16.95 -0.38 -6.10
N ALA A 438 16.45 0.58 -6.88
CA ALA A 438 17.06 1.87 -7.18
C ALA A 438 18.47 1.80 -7.85
N ALA A 439 18.93 0.63 -8.32
CA ALA A 439 20.28 0.48 -8.90
C ALA A 439 20.48 1.31 -10.17
N GLN A 440 19.42 1.58 -10.93
CA GLN A 440 19.48 2.32 -12.20
C GLN A 440 19.54 3.84 -12.05
N VAL A 441 19.37 4.36 -10.83
CA VAL A 441 19.34 5.81 -10.53
C VAL A 441 20.41 6.27 -9.56
N VAL A 442 21.37 5.38 -9.23
CA VAL A 442 22.50 5.63 -8.34
C VAL A 442 23.84 5.61 -9.07
#